data_1b833c35489a2c8ab6acffe245c1b01f
#
_entry.id   1b833c35489a2c8ab6acffe245c1b01f
#
_cell.length_a   1.000
_cell.length_b   1.000
_cell.length_c   1.000
_cell.angle_alpha   90.00
_cell.angle_beta   90.00
_cell.angle_gamma   90.00
#
_symmetry.space_group_name_H-M   'P 1'
#
loop_
_entity.id
_entity.type
_entity.pdbx_description
1 polymer ?
#
loop_
_entity_poly.entity_id
_entity_poly.type
_entity_poly.pdbx_seq_one_letter_code
_entity_poly.pdbx_strand_id
1 'polypeptide(L)'
;LTFPDGQHGYYGDLRSGERADLRLANWNLVRAALKSGDIGFAEAYIAGDWDTPDLVPVLEFFIANRDAADEFIYGSFLGRLTYRIRHLLNRNTKAQARKNIHAHYDLGNDFYSLWLDRTMSYSSAIFEYTERPAGPHEVASTDELERGQHAKYVRVLDELALPSGARLLE
;
A
#
# COMPACT_ATOMS: atom_id res chain seq x y z
N LEU A 1 -15.39 7.03 -14.72
CA LEU A 1 -14.27 6.76 -15.60
C LEU A 1 -14.30 7.71 -16.78
N THR A 2 -13.23 8.42 -17.04
CA THR A 2 -13.06 9.25 -18.25
C THR A 2 -12.07 8.56 -19.18
N PHE A 3 -12.46 8.35 -20.43
CA PHE A 3 -11.65 7.70 -21.44
C PHE A 3 -10.72 8.69 -22.15
N PRO A 4 -9.67 8.21 -22.89
CA PRO A 4 -8.72 9.10 -23.58
C PRO A 4 -9.35 9.98 -24.66
N ASP A 5 -10.52 9.60 -25.18
CA ASP A 5 -11.30 10.40 -26.14
C ASP A 5 -12.24 11.42 -25.48
N GLY A 6 -12.19 11.53 -24.14
CA GLY A 6 -13.03 12.43 -23.36
C GLY A 6 -14.43 11.90 -23.04
N GLN A 7 -14.79 10.71 -23.50
CA GLN A 7 -16.07 10.10 -23.11
C GLN A 7 -16.08 9.70 -21.63
N HIS A 8 -17.26 9.71 -21.02
CA HIS A 8 -17.47 9.32 -19.64
C HIS A 8 -18.25 8.03 -19.53
N GLY A 9 -17.78 7.09 -18.74
CA GLY A 9 -18.48 5.85 -18.40
C GLY A 9 -18.73 5.77 -16.89
N TYR A 10 -19.91 5.28 -16.50
CA TYR A 10 -20.29 5.02 -15.12
C TYR A 10 -20.46 3.51 -14.96
N TYR A 11 -19.82 2.93 -13.95
CA TYR A 11 -19.79 1.51 -13.70
C TYR A 11 -20.09 1.22 -12.23
N GLY A 12 -20.74 0.10 -11.95
CA GLY A 12 -21.11 -0.32 -10.60
C GLY A 12 -22.45 0.20 -10.12
N ASP A 13 -22.74 0.06 -8.82
CA ASP A 13 -24.00 0.52 -8.23
C ASP A 13 -23.89 2.00 -7.85
N LEU A 14 -24.47 2.86 -8.66
CA LEU A 14 -24.48 4.31 -8.45
C LEU A 14 -25.23 4.74 -7.15
N ARG A 15 -25.92 3.81 -6.48
CA ARG A 15 -26.68 4.07 -5.24
C ARG A 15 -25.80 3.86 -3.99
N SER A 16 -24.63 3.26 -4.11
CA SER A 16 -23.74 2.99 -2.97
C SER A 16 -23.26 4.26 -2.25
N GLY A 17 -23.26 5.40 -2.94
CA GLY A 17 -22.71 6.66 -2.42
C GLY A 17 -21.18 6.76 -2.50
N GLU A 18 -20.49 5.64 -2.61
CA GLU A 18 -19.05 5.59 -2.80
C GLU A 18 -18.72 5.79 -4.28
N ARG A 19 -17.77 6.69 -4.55
CA ARG A 19 -17.38 7.03 -5.92
C ARG A 19 -15.87 7.14 -6.02
N ALA A 20 -15.32 6.49 -7.05
CA ALA A 20 -13.95 6.65 -7.48
C ALA A 20 -13.92 7.21 -8.90
N ASP A 21 -13.20 8.30 -9.11
CA ASP A 21 -13.02 8.91 -10.42
C ASP A 21 -11.65 8.54 -10.98
N LEU A 22 -11.63 7.95 -12.16
CA LEU A 22 -10.41 7.58 -12.88
C LEU A 22 -10.43 8.23 -14.27
N ARG A 23 -9.34 8.91 -14.62
CA ARG A 23 -9.15 9.56 -15.92
C ARG A 23 -8.01 8.90 -16.65
N LEU A 24 -8.28 8.29 -17.79
CA LEU A 24 -7.27 7.67 -18.64
C LEU A 24 -6.71 8.71 -19.62
N ALA A 25 -5.41 8.95 -19.56
CA ALA A 25 -4.72 9.74 -20.57
C ALA A 25 -4.51 8.90 -21.86
N ASN A 26 -4.30 7.61 -21.70
CA ASN A 26 -4.13 6.64 -22.80
C ASN A 26 -4.45 5.21 -22.33
N TRP A 27 -4.27 4.23 -23.22
CA TRP A 27 -4.55 2.81 -22.94
C TRP A 27 -3.36 2.03 -22.35
N ASN A 28 -2.23 2.66 -22.06
CA ASN A 28 -1.05 1.99 -21.50
C ASN A 28 -1.34 1.40 -20.11
N LEU A 29 -2.20 2.06 -19.32
CA LEU A 29 -2.66 1.54 -18.03
C LEU A 29 -3.12 0.07 -18.13
N VAL A 30 -3.98 -0.23 -19.11
CA VAL A 30 -4.54 -1.59 -19.27
C VAL A 30 -3.41 -2.58 -19.55
N ARG A 31 -2.47 -2.21 -20.41
CA ARG A 31 -1.31 -3.05 -20.74
C ARG A 31 -0.40 -3.24 -19.53
N ALA A 32 -0.14 -2.18 -18.76
CA ALA A 32 0.71 -2.21 -17.58
C ALA A 32 0.09 -3.07 -16.47
N ALA A 33 -1.20 -2.90 -16.21
CA ALA A 33 -1.94 -3.68 -15.22
C ALA A 33 -2.00 -5.19 -15.60
N LEU A 34 -2.27 -5.52 -16.85
CA LEU A 34 -2.25 -6.92 -17.33
C LEU A 34 -0.86 -7.55 -17.26
N LYS A 35 0.21 -6.76 -17.41
CA LYS A 35 1.60 -7.23 -17.35
C LYS A 35 2.11 -7.43 -15.93
N SER A 36 1.77 -6.52 -15.02
CA SER A 36 2.41 -6.41 -13.69
C SER A 36 1.42 -6.19 -12.56
N GLY A 37 0.11 -6.35 -12.79
CA GLY A 37 -0.92 -6.21 -11.76
C GLY A 37 -0.96 -4.82 -11.15
N ASP A 38 -1.07 -4.77 -9.83
CA ASP A 38 -1.08 -3.57 -8.99
C ASP A 38 0.19 -2.71 -9.16
N ILE A 39 1.36 -3.33 -9.32
CA ILE A 39 2.62 -2.63 -9.61
C ILE A 39 2.50 -1.87 -10.94
N GLY A 40 2.01 -2.53 -11.99
CA GLY A 40 1.82 -1.88 -13.30
C GLY A 40 0.79 -0.77 -13.26
N PHE A 41 -0.24 -0.91 -12.43
CA PHE A 41 -1.23 0.14 -12.19
C PHE A 41 -0.59 1.37 -11.54
N ALA A 42 0.24 1.18 -10.52
CA ALA A 42 0.96 2.26 -9.83
C ALA A 42 2.02 2.92 -10.74
N GLU A 43 2.80 2.12 -11.49
CA GLU A 43 3.78 2.65 -12.45
C GLU A 43 3.10 3.50 -13.54
N ALA A 44 1.92 3.10 -14.02
CA ALA A 44 1.13 3.86 -14.98
C ALA A 44 0.64 5.20 -14.42
N TYR A 45 0.31 5.28 -13.13
CA TYR A 45 -0.02 6.53 -12.45
C TYR A 45 1.19 7.48 -12.43
N ILE A 46 2.34 6.97 -12.00
CA ILE A 46 3.60 7.73 -11.97
C ILE A 46 4.00 8.23 -13.37
N ALA A 47 3.73 7.43 -14.40
CA ALA A 47 3.98 7.79 -15.79
C ALA A 47 2.96 8.80 -16.37
N GLY A 48 1.87 9.09 -15.65
CA GLY A 48 0.80 9.97 -16.13
C GLY A 48 -0.13 9.32 -17.17
N ASP A 49 -0.14 7.99 -17.27
CA ASP A 49 -1.05 7.26 -18.17
C ASP A 49 -2.50 7.31 -17.67
N TRP A 50 -2.69 7.57 -16.38
CA TRP A 50 -3.97 7.85 -15.76
C TRP A 50 -3.82 8.80 -14.57
N ASP A 51 -4.92 9.43 -14.16
CA ASP A 51 -4.98 10.39 -13.07
C ASP A 51 -6.33 10.33 -12.34
N THR A 52 -6.39 10.90 -11.15
CA THR A 52 -7.59 11.01 -10.33
C THR A 52 -7.57 12.28 -9.50
N PRO A 53 -8.71 12.95 -9.26
CA PRO A 53 -8.78 14.08 -8.34
C PRO A 53 -8.55 13.67 -6.87
N ASP A 54 -8.82 12.40 -6.53
CA ASP A 54 -8.62 11.84 -5.19
C ASP A 54 -8.22 10.37 -5.30
N LEU A 55 -7.02 10.05 -4.81
CA LEU A 55 -6.44 8.71 -4.92
C LEU A 55 -7.06 7.72 -3.92
N VAL A 56 -7.51 8.22 -2.76
CA VAL A 56 -8.02 7.35 -1.69
C VAL A 56 -9.24 6.55 -2.13
N PRO A 57 -10.31 7.14 -2.70
CA PRO A 57 -11.45 6.37 -3.18
C PRO A 57 -11.10 5.37 -4.28
N VAL A 58 -10.08 5.66 -5.11
CA VAL A 58 -9.62 4.71 -6.12
C VAL A 58 -8.97 3.49 -5.48
N LEU A 59 -8.14 3.69 -4.45
CA LEU A 59 -7.52 2.58 -3.71
C LEU A 59 -8.57 1.77 -2.95
N GLU A 60 -9.53 2.42 -2.28
CA GLU A 60 -10.64 1.75 -1.60
C GLU A 60 -11.48 0.90 -2.55
N PHE A 61 -11.78 1.41 -3.74
CA PHE A 61 -12.48 0.67 -4.78
C PHE A 61 -11.73 -0.62 -5.15
N PHE A 62 -10.41 -0.57 -5.35
CA PHE A 62 -9.62 -1.75 -5.66
C PHE A 62 -9.52 -2.73 -4.48
N ILE A 63 -9.43 -2.23 -3.25
CA ILE A 63 -9.44 -3.07 -2.04
C ILE A 63 -10.79 -3.80 -1.92
N ALA A 64 -11.90 -3.10 -2.08
CA ALA A 64 -13.24 -3.67 -2.00
C ALA A 64 -13.52 -4.71 -3.10
N ASN A 65 -12.87 -4.58 -4.27
CA ASN A 65 -13.05 -5.47 -5.42
C ASN A 65 -11.83 -6.38 -5.67
N ARG A 66 -10.98 -6.59 -4.66
CA ARG A 66 -9.72 -7.31 -4.81
C ARG A 66 -9.88 -8.70 -5.41
N ASP A 67 -10.84 -9.48 -4.94
CA ASP A 67 -11.07 -10.85 -5.41
C ASP A 67 -11.44 -10.89 -6.90
N ALA A 68 -12.27 -9.95 -7.36
CA ALA A 68 -12.65 -9.82 -8.76
C ALA A 68 -11.46 -9.36 -9.63
N ALA A 69 -10.63 -8.45 -9.12
CA ALA A 69 -9.42 -8.00 -9.80
C ALA A 69 -8.38 -9.12 -9.92
N ASP A 70 -8.18 -9.90 -8.85
CA ASP A 70 -7.30 -11.06 -8.84
C ASP A 70 -7.79 -12.17 -9.81
N GLU A 71 -9.08 -12.42 -9.86
CA GLU A 71 -9.67 -13.38 -10.81
C GLU A 71 -9.48 -12.91 -12.26
N PHE A 72 -9.65 -11.64 -12.55
CA PHE A 72 -9.45 -11.07 -13.88
C PHE A 72 -7.97 -11.14 -14.31
N ILE A 73 -7.04 -10.80 -13.43
CA ILE A 73 -5.60 -10.73 -13.74
C ILE A 73 -4.97 -12.13 -13.74
N TYR A 74 -5.31 -12.96 -12.76
CA TYR A 74 -4.67 -14.25 -12.50
C TYR A 74 -5.58 -15.47 -12.76
N GLY A 75 -6.86 -15.28 -13.05
CA GLY A 75 -7.85 -16.35 -13.22
C GLY A 75 -7.59 -17.25 -14.42
N SER A 76 -6.86 -16.80 -15.44
CA SER A 76 -6.48 -17.63 -16.58
C SER A 76 -5.36 -18.62 -16.21
N PHE A 77 -5.40 -19.83 -16.81
CA PHE A 77 -4.34 -20.84 -16.63
C PHE A 77 -2.95 -20.32 -17.04
N LEU A 78 -2.88 -19.55 -18.13
CA LEU A 78 -1.62 -18.92 -18.57
C LEU A 78 -1.14 -17.85 -17.56
N GLY A 79 -2.02 -17.06 -17.00
CA GLY A 79 -1.69 -16.05 -15.99
C GLY A 79 -1.08 -16.71 -14.73
N ARG A 80 -1.68 -17.80 -14.25
CA ARG A 80 -1.14 -18.58 -13.11
C ARG A 80 0.19 -19.24 -13.42
N LEU A 81 0.40 -19.73 -14.64
CA LEU A 81 1.66 -20.35 -15.04
C LEU A 81 2.78 -19.32 -15.16
N THR A 82 2.54 -18.18 -15.79
CA THR A 82 3.51 -17.09 -15.90
C THR A 82 3.87 -16.51 -14.53
N TYR A 83 2.89 -16.34 -13.64
CA TYR A 83 3.12 -15.92 -12.27
C TYR A 83 4.01 -16.93 -11.50
N ARG A 84 3.72 -18.23 -11.60
CA ARG A 84 4.55 -19.29 -10.99
C ARG A 84 5.99 -19.29 -11.51
N ILE A 85 6.19 -19.14 -12.81
CA ILE A 85 7.52 -19.08 -13.42
C ILE A 85 8.27 -17.84 -12.92
N ARG A 86 7.61 -16.68 -12.92
CA ARG A 86 8.20 -15.43 -12.42
C ARG A 86 8.55 -15.52 -10.93
N HIS A 87 7.68 -16.12 -10.13
CA HIS A 87 7.93 -16.35 -8.69
C HIS A 87 9.12 -17.31 -8.46
N LEU A 88 9.26 -18.35 -9.25
CA LEU A 88 10.42 -19.26 -9.21
C LEU A 88 11.74 -18.56 -9.58
N LEU A 89 11.71 -17.67 -10.57
CA LEU A 89 12.87 -16.89 -11.00
C LEU A 89 13.28 -15.83 -9.98
N ASN A 90 12.29 -15.27 -9.25
CA ASN A 90 12.49 -14.26 -8.20
C ASN A 90 12.59 -14.86 -6.79
N ARG A 91 13.05 -16.13 -6.67
CA ARG A 91 13.22 -16.78 -5.35
C ARG A 91 14.08 -15.92 -4.44
N ASN A 92 13.63 -15.77 -3.21
CA ASN A 92 14.30 -15.00 -2.17
C ASN A 92 15.56 -15.76 -1.69
N THR A 93 16.64 -15.67 -2.46
CA THR A 93 17.96 -16.16 -2.05
C THR A 93 18.60 -15.18 -1.08
N LYS A 94 19.58 -15.63 -0.26
CA LYS A 94 20.31 -14.75 0.68
C LYS A 94 20.91 -13.52 -0.02
N ALA A 95 21.43 -13.67 -1.24
CA ALA A 95 21.99 -12.58 -2.02
C ALA A 95 20.90 -11.60 -2.51
N GLN A 96 19.76 -12.14 -2.98
CA GLN A 96 18.63 -11.34 -3.43
C GLN A 96 17.93 -10.63 -2.25
N ALA A 97 17.78 -11.32 -1.09
CA ALA A 97 17.24 -10.73 0.12
C ALA A 97 18.06 -9.52 0.58
N ARG A 98 19.41 -9.63 0.58
CA ARG A 98 20.29 -8.50 0.91
C ARG A 98 20.09 -7.32 -0.03
N LYS A 99 19.98 -7.57 -1.34
CA LYS A 99 19.73 -6.53 -2.35
C LYS A 99 18.35 -5.88 -2.17
N ASN A 100 17.32 -6.68 -1.90
CA ASN A 100 15.97 -6.20 -1.67
C ASN A 100 15.87 -5.35 -0.39
N ILE A 101 16.51 -5.80 0.70
CA ILE A 101 16.58 -5.04 1.96
C ILE A 101 17.32 -3.71 1.72
N HIS A 102 18.45 -3.74 1.02
CA HIS A 102 19.20 -2.52 0.72
C HIS A 102 18.34 -1.54 -0.09
N ALA A 103 17.67 -2.00 -1.15
CA ALA A 103 16.78 -1.16 -1.94
C ALA A 103 15.58 -0.63 -1.15
N HIS A 104 15.06 -1.40 -0.18
CA HIS A 104 13.94 -0.98 0.65
C HIS A 104 14.31 0.13 1.64
N TYR A 105 15.53 0.10 2.19
CA TYR A 105 16.00 1.11 3.15
C TYR A 105 16.82 2.25 2.53
N ASP A 106 17.18 2.15 1.24
CA ASP A 106 17.99 3.14 0.53
C ASP A 106 17.19 4.38 0.04
N LEU A 107 15.92 4.48 0.44
CA LEU A 107 15.05 5.63 0.13
C LEU A 107 15.48 6.91 0.86
N GLY A 108 16.28 6.76 1.90
CA GLY A 108 16.82 7.88 2.69
C GLY A 108 15.82 8.49 3.69
N ASN A 109 16.37 9.24 4.64
CA ASN A 109 15.59 9.83 5.73
C ASN A 109 14.57 10.86 5.23
N ASP A 110 14.87 11.57 4.14
CA ASP A 110 13.96 12.56 3.57
C ASP A 110 12.63 11.93 3.14
N PHE A 111 12.68 10.74 2.55
CA PHE A 111 11.48 9.99 2.21
C PHE A 111 10.71 9.53 3.47
N TYR A 112 11.39 8.95 4.43
CA TYR A 112 10.74 8.44 5.63
C TYR A 112 10.16 9.56 6.51
N SER A 113 10.77 10.73 6.53
CA SER A 113 10.28 11.90 7.26
C SER A 113 8.95 12.46 6.74
N LEU A 114 8.53 12.09 5.54
CA LEU A 114 7.23 12.50 4.98
C LEU A 114 6.03 11.88 5.71
N TRP A 115 6.21 10.71 6.33
CA TRP A 115 5.10 9.95 6.89
C TRP A 115 5.40 9.24 8.22
N LEU A 116 6.66 9.14 8.64
CA LEU A 116 7.01 8.70 9.98
C LEU A 116 6.93 9.87 10.97
N ASP A 117 6.81 9.52 12.25
CA ASP A 117 6.91 10.45 13.36
C ASP A 117 8.39 10.88 13.60
N ARG A 118 8.58 11.79 14.54
CA ARG A 118 9.93 12.33 14.86
C ARG A 118 10.93 11.29 15.36
N THR A 119 10.45 10.16 15.88
CA THR A 119 11.33 9.05 16.33
C THR A 119 11.84 8.21 15.16
N MET A 120 11.31 8.42 13.96
CA MET A 120 11.62 7.64 12.76
C MET A 120 11.35 6.14 12.95
N SER A 121 10.38 5.79 13.79
CA SER A 121 10.00 4.40 14.07
C SER A 121 9.26 3.78 12.90
N TYR A 122 9.93 2.96 12.10
CA TYR A 122 9.34 2.25 10.97
C TYR A 122 8.75 0.90 11.41
N SER A 123 7.71 0.95 12.19
CA SER A 123 7.03 -0.22 12.74
C SER A 123 5.60 0.15 13.15
N SER A 124 4.73 -0.83 13.32
CA SER A 124 3.34 -0.59 13.74
C SER A 124 3.27 0.10 15.10
N ALA A 125 2.48 1.14 15.21
CA ALA A 125 2.14 1.80 16.47
C ALA A 125 0.97 1.06 17.16
N ILE A 126 0.81 1.27 18.47
CA ILE A 126 -0.37 0.83 19.23
C ILE A 126 -1.20 2.05 19.54
N PHE A 127 -2.41 2.08 19.00
CA PHE A 127 -3.37 3.16 19.26
C PHE A 127 -4.43 2.68 20.26
N GLU A 128 -4.67 3.46 21.29
CA GLU A 128 -5.79 3.28 22.20
C GLU A 128 -6.99 4.05 21.65
N TYR A 129 -7.80 3.38 20.84
CA TYR A 129 -9.07 3.95 20.42
C TYR A 129 -10.15 3.55 21.42
N THR A 130 -10.71 4.52 22.13
CA THR A 130 -11.91 4.31 22.95
C THR A 130 -13.17 4.16 22.07
N GLU A 131 -13.14 4.74 20.87
CA GLU A 131 -14.15 4.56 19.83
C GLU A 131 -13.45 4.57 18.46
N ARG A 132 -13.88 3.72 17.54
CA ARG A 132 -13.34 3.71 16.19
C ARG A 132 -13.73 5.02 15.52
N PRO A 133 -12.79 5.80 14.95
CA PRO A 133 -13.13 7.04 14.25
C PRO A 133 -14.22 6.78 13.22
N ALA A 134 -15.21 7.67 13.16
CA ALA A 134 -16.43 7.50 12.36
C ALA A 134 -16.22 7.75 10.85
N GLY A 135 -14.97 7.76 10.33
CA GLY A 135 -14.70 8.04 8.93
C GLY A 135 -13.52 7.26 8.37
N PRO A 136 -13.57 6.89 7.09
CA PRO A 136 -12.51 6.12 6.42
C PRO A 136 -11.21 6.91 6.20
N HIS A 137 -11.14 8.20 6.53
CA HIS A 137 -10.06 9.10 6.16
C HIS A 137 -9.35 9.80 7.31
N GLU A 138 -9.63 9.42 8.56
CA GLU A 138 -8.96 10.02 9.69
C GLU A 138 -7.57 9.35 9.86
N VAL A 139 -6.59 9.96 9.21
CA VAL A 139 -5.18 9.58 9.36
C VAL A 139 -4.71 10.08 10.73
N ALA A 140 -4.08 9.22 11.51
CA ALA A 140 -3.48 9.60 12.78
C ALA A 140 -2.50 10.78 12.57
N SER A 141 -2.61 11.80 13.40
CA SER A 141 -1.64 12.91 13.38
C SER A 141 -0.25 12.41 13.74
N THR A 142 0.79 13.14 13.35
CA THR A 142 2.18 12.81 13.70
C THR A 142 2.37 12.62 15.21
N ASP A 143 1.70 13.45 16.04
CA ASP A 143 1.76 13.35 17.49
C ASP A 143 1.02 12.11 18.03
N GLU A 144 -0.05 11.67 17.39
CA GLU A 144 -0.74 10.41 17.74
C GLU A 144 0.11 9.22 17.34
N LEU A 145 0.75 9.25 16.19
CA LEU A 145 1.67 8.22 15.75
C LEU A 145 2.83 8.07 16.73
N GLU A 146 3.47 9.18 17.16
CA GLU A 146 4.56 9.17 18.15
C GLU A 146 4.10 8.58 19.49
N ARG A 147 2.92 8.97 19.99
CA ARG A 147 2.34 8.37 21.19
C ARG A 147 2.10 6.87 21.05
N GLY A 148 1.58 6.44 19.90
CA GLY A 148 1.34 5.03 19.61
C GLY A 148 2.65 4.21 19.51
N GLN A 149 3.73 4.78 18.96
CA GLN A 149 5.05 4.16 18.96
C GLN A 149 5.59 4.04 20.38
N HIS A 150 5.48 5.09 21.20
CA HIS A 150 5.90 5.05 22.60
C HIS A 150 5.10 4.00 23.39
N ALA A 151 3.78 3.93 23.23
CA ALA A 151 2.92 2.92 23.87
C ALA A 151 3.36 1.49 23.51
N LYS A 152 3.74 1.26 22.26
CA LYS A 152 4.29 -0.02 21.81
C LYS A 152 5.59 -0.37 22.55
N TYR A 153 6.52 0.56 22.65
CA TYR A 153 7.79 0.31 23.34
C TYR A 153 7.59 0.02 24.82
N VAL A 154 6.74 0.78 25.49
CA VAL A 154 6.40 0.53 26.91
C VAL A 154 5.83 -0.88 27.06
N ARG A 155 4.87 -1.25 26.22
CA ARG A 155 4.27 -2.59 26.27
C ARG A 155 5.29 -3.71 26.04
N VAL A 156 6.18 -3.55 25.06
CA VAL A 156 7.25 -4.54 24.80
C VAL A 156 8.17 -4.68 26.01
N LEU A 157 8.56 -3.58 26.63
CA LEU A 157 9.42 -3.60 27.83
C LEU A 157 8.71 -4.27 29.03
N ASP A 158 7.44 -3.98 29.22
CA ASP A 158 6.64 -4.58 30.30
C ASP A 158 6.49 -6.10 30.09
N GLU A 159 6.20 -6.55 28.88
CA GLU A 159 6.07 -7.99 28.55
C GLU A 159 7.41 -8.74 28.68
N LEU A 160 8.53 -8.09 28.41
CA LEU A 160 9.86 -8.68 28.56
C LEU A 160 10.25 -8.83 30.05
N ALA A 161 9.64 -8.06 30.96
CA ALA A 161 9.89 -8.09 32.40
C ALA A 161 11.38 -8.14 32.77
N LEU A 162 12.20 -7.32 32.11
CA LEU A 162 13.65 -7.35 32.25
C LEU A 162 14.09 -6.85 33.63
N PRO A 163 15.13 -7.47 34.22
CA PRO A 163 15.70 -6.96 35.46
C PRO A 163 16.39 -5.59 35.25
N SER A 164 16.44 -4.80 36.32
CA SER A 164 17.14 -3.50 36.29
C SER A 164 18.59 -3.64 35.81
N GLY A 165 18.98 -2.79 34.85
CA GLY A 165 20.33 -2.81 34.25
C GLY A 165 20.51 -3.81 33.12
N ALA A 166 19.45 -4.53 32.68
CA ALA A 166 19.50 -5.36 31.51
C ALA A 166 19.81 -4.51 30.25
N ARG A 167 20.53 -5.13 29.30
CA ARG A 167 20.80 -4.51 27.98
C ARG A 167 19.82 -5.09 26.99
N LEU A 168 19.15 -4.21 26.28
CA LEU A 168 18.27 -4.55 25.18
C LEU A 168 18.88 -4.03 23.87
N LEU A 169 18.83 -4.85 22.82
CA LEU A 169 19.19 -4.46 21.46
C LEU A 169 17.95 -4.67 20.58
N GLU A 170 17.57 -3.63 19.86
CA GLU A 170 16.54 -3.65 18.84
C GLU A 170 17.18 -3.61 17.44
#